data_10cfbf933545ed6bd57887bc8759096f
#
_entry.id   10cfbf933545ed6bd57887bc8759096f
#
_cell.length_a   1.000
_cell.length_b   1.000
_cell.length_c   1.000
_cell.angle_alpha   90.00
_cell.angle_beta   90.00
_cell.angle_gamma   90.00
#
_symmetry.space_group_name_H-M   'P 1'
#
loop_
_entity.id
_entity.type
_entity.pdbx_description
1 polymer ?
#
loop_
_entity_poly.entity_id
_entity_poly.type
_entity_poly.pdbx_seq_one_letter_code
_entity_poly.pdbx_strand_id
1 'polypeptide(L)'
;MRFVLTAFISYIIVNIGQIILKNHKKLLRYVGFVQNVLEEEDIRVKPEKVYACFNKDKDVRLSSSSGAVFSSLAEYVLNKNGIVYGVTMSEDCYSAEFIAITDRSGLTKLRGSKYLQAKVGDTFKKVKVELQAGKLVLFTGTGCQVNGLKNFLGKDYDNLICMDVICHGVPSPALWREYAQYQEKKMRGKLKSINFRCKDDSWADFVMKEVIKSIPKNKMEKYFISKDNDSYMRMFLQDYCLRPSCYECTAKKVKMSDLTIADFWGINNVAPDMDDGLGTSLVLIRTAKGNELFESANRNMKMKEVSYEDGVKGNPAEYRSCVRPSERDKFFEDMRTMRFEELKEKYAAPIRYSLKTRVKRKIKATIRKILRVIGGAESK
;
A
#
# COMPACT_ATOMS: atom_id res chain seq x y z
N MET A 1 -8.60 -25.97 29.38
CA MET A 1 -9.63 -25.47 28.46
C MET A 1 -9.58 -26.09 27.06
N ARG A 2 -8.41 -26.27 26.40
CA ARG A 2 -8.30 -26.93 25.07
C ARG A 2 -8.84 -28.36 25.04
N PHE A 3 -8.62 -29.20 26.06
CA PHE A 3 -9.09 -30.58 26.12
C PHE A 3 -10.63 -30.72 26.20
N VAL A 4 -11.31 -29.80 26.86
CA VAL A 4 -12.76 -29.79 26.98
C VAL A 4 -13.45 -29.41 25.69
N LEU A 5 -12.84 -28.45 24.94
CA LEU A 5 -13.36 -27.99 23.64
C LEU A 5 -13.23 -29.09 22.57
N THR A 6 -12.11 -29.81 22.55
CA THR A 6 -11.85 -30.91 21.60
C THR A 6 -12.80 -32.08 21.88
N ALA A 7 -13.06 -32.42 23.15
CA ALA A 7 -14.03 -33.45 23.52
C ALA A 7 -15.49 -33.08 23.19
N PHE A 8 -15.83 -31.79 23.34
CA PHE A 8 -17.14 -31.25 22.99
C PHE A 8 -17.41 -31.26 21.48
N ILE A 9 -16.37 -30.89 20.70
CA ILE A 9 -16.44 -30.92 19.24
C ILE A 9 -16.54 -32.35 18.71
N SER A 10 -15.78 -33.31 19.29
CA SER A 10 -15.86 -34.72 18.92
C SER A 10 -17.24 -35.32 19.28
N TYR A 11 -17.82 -34.95 20.41
CA TYR A 11 -19.15 -35.36 20.80
C TYR A 11 -20.24 -34.82 19.85
N ILE A 12 -20.12 -33.57 19.41
CA ILE A 12 -21.02 -32.96 18.42
C ILE A 12 -20.87 -33.66 17.05
N ILE A 13 -19.68 -33.97 16.60
CA ILE A 13 -19.42 -34.63 15.31
C ILE A 13 -20.02 -36.06 15.32
N VAL A 14 -19.87 -36.81 16.40
CA VAL A 14 -20.39 -38.20 16.50
C VAL A 14 -21.91 -38.24 16.59
N ASN A 15 -22.55 -37.34 17.33
CA ASN A 15 -24.01 -37.28 17.43
C ASN A 15 -24.70 -36.67 16.19
N ILE A 16 -24.04 -35.76 15.50
CA ILE A 16 -24.53 -35.21 14.23
C ILE A 16 -24.41 -36.23 13.11
N GLY A 17 -23.47 -37.17 13.17
CA GLY A 17 -23.31 -38.25 12.18
C GLY A 17 -24.58 -39.10 11.98
N GLN A 18 -25.44 -39.28 13.01
CA GLN A 18 -26.71 -40.00 12.89
C GLN A 18 -27.87 -39.15 12.34
N ILE A 19 -27.76 -37.81 12.38
CA ILE A 19 -28.78 -36.89 11.86
C ILE A 19 -28.47 -36.49 10.39
N ILE A 20 -27.24 -36.77 9.90
CA ILE A 20 -26.67 -36.29 8.66
C ILE A 20 -27.23 -36.90 7.38
N LEU A 21 -27.80 -38.10 7.44
CA LEU A 21 -28.33 -38.78 6.26
C LEU A 21 -29.56 -38.10 5.61
N LYS A 22 -30.14 -37.09 6.25
CA LYS A 22 -31.30 -36.36 5.70
C LYS A 22 -31.03 -34.90 5.25
N ASN A 23 -29.85 -34.29 5.50
CA ASN A 23 -29.65 -32.86 5.18
C ASN A 23 -28.24 -32.47 4.75
N HIS A 24 -27.61 -33.20 3.83
CA HIS A 24 -26.26 -33.05 3.36
C HIS A 24 -25.85 -31.61 2.91
N LYS A 25 -26.75 -30.86 2.28
CA LYS A 25 -26.47 -29.48 1.81
C LYS A 25 -26.41 -28.44 2.94
N LYS A 26 -27.11 -28.64 4.04
CA LYS A 26 -27.12 -27.68 5.18
C LYS A 26 -25.85 -27.85 6.03
N LEU A 27 -25.38 -29.08 6.14
CA LEU A 27 -24.16 -29.39 6.91
C LEU A 27 -22.89 -28.91 6.25
N LEU A 28 -22.76 -29.02 4.92
CA LEU A 28 -21.62 -28.51 4.19
C LEU A 28 -21.48 -26.97 4.32
N ARG A 29 -22.62 -26.26 4.41
CA ARG A 29 -22.60 -24.82 4.72
C ARG A 29 -22.20 -24.53 6.17
N TYR A 30 -22.58 -25.37 7.11
CA TYR A 30 -22.24 -25.19 8.53
C TYR A 30 -20.79 -25.57 8.84
N VAL A 31 -20.27 -26.63 8.22
CA VAL A 31 -18.85 -27.03 8.31
C VAL A 31 -17.96 -25.98 7.66
N GLY A 32 -18.34 -25.48 6.49
CA GLY A 32 -17.61 -24.37 5.83
C GLY A 32 -17.63 -23.06 6.65
N PHE A 33 -18.75 -22.76 7.31
CA PHE A 33 -18.85 -21.60 8.20
C PHE A 33 -17.99 -21.80 9.47
N VAL A 34 -18.04 -22.96 10.12
CA VAL A 34 -17.23 -23.26 11.32
C VAL A 34 -15.74 -23.32 10.96
N GLN A 35 -15.39 -23.88 9.81
CA GLN A 35 -14.01 -23.93 9.33
C GLN A 35 -13.49 -22.51 9.02
N ASN A 36 -14.28 -21.66 8.39
CA ASN A 36 -13.94 -20.26 8.17
C ASN A 36 -13.81 -19.46 9.48
N VAL A 37 -14.69 -19.70 10.47
CA VAL A 37 -14.61 -19.03 11.78
C VAL A 37 -13.39 -19.51 12.58
N LEU A 38 -13.05 -20.81 12.53
CA LEU A 38 -11.86 -21.36 13.22
C LEU A 38 -10.56 -20.97 12.50
N GLU A 39 -10.58 -20.78 11.18
CA GLU A 39 -9.43 -20.31 10.41
C GLU A 39 -9.22 -18.78 10.53
N GLU A 40 -10.26 -17.98 10.81
CA GLU A 40 -10.15 -16.54 10.96
C GLU A 40 -9.57 -16.09 12.32
N GLU A 41 -9.73 -16.87 13.40
CA GLU A 41 -9.28 -16.42 14.73
C GLU A 41 -7.80 -16.69 15.06
N ASP A 42 -7.07 -17.57 14.33
CA ASP A 42 -5.75 -18.06 14.79
C ASP A 42 -4.55 -17.68 13.90
N ILE A 43 -4.71 -16.85 12.84
CA ILE A 43 -3.62 -16.62 11.87
C ILE A 43 -3.11 -15.17 11.85
N ARG A 44 -3.68 -14.25 12.63
CA ARG A 44 -3.24 -12.85 12.65
C ARG A 44 -2.04 -12.68 13.58
N VAL A 45 -0.85 -12.53 13.00
CA VAL A 45 0.31 -12.05 13.77
C VAL A 45 0.03 -10.59 14.14
N LYS A 46 -0.55 -10.38 15.33
CA LYS A 46 -0.86 -9.04 15.83
C LYS A 46 0.44 -8.29 16.14
N PRO A 47 0.50 -6.99 15.86
CA PRO A 47 1.61 -6.13 16.27
C PRO A 47 1.60 -5.91 17.79
N GLU A 48 2.75 -5.49 18.33
CA GLU A 48 2.86 -5.12 19.75
C GLU A 48 2.10 -3.84 20.08
N LYS A 49 2.17 -2.84 19.17
CA LYS A 49 1.49 -1.54 19.31
C LYS A 49 0.96 -1.06 17.97
N VAL A 50 -0.08 -0.23 18.01
CA VAL A 50 -0.72 0.34 16.82
C VAL A 50 -0.98 1.83 17.03
N TYR A 51 -0.59 2.63 16.04
CA TYR A 51 -0.74 4.09 16.10
C TYR A 51 -1.42 4.67 14.87
N ALA A 52 -2.27 5.68 15.09
CA ALA A 52 -2.55 6.72 14.12
C ALA A 52 -1.42 7.75 14.19
N CYS A 53 -0.78 8.09 13.07
CA CYS A 53 0.40 8.93 13.11
C CYS A 53 0.54 9.81 11.86
N PHE A 54 1.01 11.05 12.06
CA PHE A 54 1.42 11.91 10.96
C PHE A 54 2.56 12.86 11.34
N ASN A 55 3.38 13.24 10.36
CA ASN A 55 4.40 14.26 10.49
C ASN A 55 3.74 15.65 10.59
N LYS A 56 4.22 16.51 11.49
CA LYS A 56 3.71 17.87 11.71
C LYS A 56 4.05 18.84 10.57
N ASP A 57 5.12 18.54 9.82
CA ASP A 57 5.52 19.30 8.63
C ASP A 57 4.53 19.03 7.50
N LYS A 58 3.78 20.05 7.11
CA LYS A 58 2.73 19.96 6.07
C LYS A 58 3.32 19.69 4.68
N ASP A 59 4.49 20.24 4.36
CA ASP A 59 5.12 20.07 3.03
C ASP A 59 5.64 18.65 2.86
N VAL A 60 6.25 18.09 3.92
CA VAL A 60 6.65 16.69 3.95
C VAL A 60 5.42 15.77 3.83
N ARG A 61 4.30 16.10 4.48
CA ARG A 61 3.05 15.34 4.35
C ARG A 61 2.44 15.42 2.94
N LEU A 62 2.40 16.61 2.35
CA LEU A 62 1.86 16.80 0.99
C LEU A 62 2.69 16.07 -0.06
N SER A 63 4.01 16.00 0.11
CA SER A 63 4.91 15.24 -0.76
C SER A 63 4.88 13.72 -0.54
N SER A 64 4.16 13.24 0.47
CA SER A 64 4.04 11.82 0.85
C SER A 64 2.65 11.27 0.53
N SER A 65 2.50 9.95 0.42
CA SER A 65 1.21 9.31 0.11
C SER A 65 0.19 9.43 1.26
N SER A 66 0.64 9.42 2.51
CA SER A 66 -0.19 9.43 3.72
C SER A 66 0.36 10.41 4.75
N GLY A 67 0.47 10.03 6.02
CA GLY A 67 0.97 10.83 7.13
C GLY A 67 2.47 11.11 7.15
N ALA A 68 3.25 10.65 6.16
CA ALA A 68 4.69 10.88 6.01
C ALA A 68 5.59 10.23 7.09
N VAL A 69 5.13 9.17 7.74
CA VAL A 69 5.90 8.43 8.75
C VAL A 69 7.22 7.90 8.18
N PHE A 70 7.19 7.35 6.94
CA PHE A 70 8.43 6.94 6.25
C PHE A 70 9.51 8.01 6.28
N SER A 71 9.15 9.28 5.99
CA SER A 71 10.12 10.38 5.95
C SER A 71 10.78 10.59 7.31
N SER A 72 10.02 10.58 8.40
CA SER A 72 10.55 10.75 9.76
C SER A 72 11.52 9.62 10.15
N LEU A 73 11.14 8.36 9.86
CA LEU A 73 11.98 7.19 10.16
C LEU A 73 13.27 7.19 9.32
N ALA A 74 13.15 7.49 8.03
CA ALA A 74 14.29 7.55 7.12
C ALA A 74 15.25 8.69 7.48
N GLU A 75 14.75 9.88 7.83
CA GLU A 75 15.57 11.02 8.29
C GLU A 75 16.36 10.66 9.55
N TYR A 76 15.74 9.97 10.52
CA TYR A 76 16.44 9.51 11.72
C TYR A 76 17.61 8.60 11.36
N VAL A 77 17.41 7.60 10.50
CA VAL A 77 18.47 6.67 10.08
C VAL A 77 19.59 7.40 9.35
N LEU A 78 19.25 8.32 8.42
CA LEU A 78 20.24 9.13 7.69
C LEU A 78 21.03 10.02 8.63
N ASN A 79 20.42 10.61 9.67
CA ASN A 79 21.11 11.41 10.69
C ASN A 79 22.08 10.59 11.56
N LYS A 80 21.92 9.28 11.61
CA LYS A 80 22.84 8.33 12.24
C LYS A 80 23.90 7.80 11.25
N ASN A 81 24.10 8.46 10.11
CA ASN A 81 24.98 8.02 9.01
C ASN A 81 24.62 6.63 8.49
N GLY A 82 23.34 6.25 8.61
CA GLY A 82 22.80 4.99 8.08
C GLY A 82 22.41 5.11 6.61
N ILE A 83 21.94 4.01 6.06
CA ILE A 83 21.54 3.87 4.66
C ILE A 83 20.06 3.50 4.60
N VAL A 84 19.32 4.14 3.71
CA VAL A 84 17.90 3.84 3.47
C VAL A 84 17.73 3.24 2.08
N TYR A 85 17.22 2.01 2.02
CA TYR A 85 16.81 1.36 0.78
C TYR A 85 15.31 1.53 0.57
N GLY A 86 14.94 1.96 -0.62
CA GLY A 86 13.54 2.12 -1.01
C GLY A 86 13.37 2.14 -2.52
N VAL A 87 12.13 2.27 -2.98
CA VAL A 87 11.77 2.18 -4.39
C VAL A 87 11.62 3.57 -5.01
N THR A 88 12.22 3.76 -6.18
CA THR A 88 12.05 4.92 -7.06
C THR A 88 11.52 4.51 -8.44
N MET A 89 11.03 5.45 -9.21
CA MET A 89 10.82 5.25 -10.66
C MET A 89 12.16 5.40 -11.39
N SER A 90 12.35 4.60 -12.45
CA SER A 90 13.48 4.81 -13.40
C SER A 90 13.38 6.19 -14.08
N GLU A 91 14.48 6.70 -14.60
CA GLU A 91 14.53 8.03 -15.25
C GLU A 91 13.58 8.16 -16.45
N ASP A 92 13.34 7.04 -17.15
CA ASP A 92 12.40 6.96 -18.27
C ASP A 92 10.95 6.76 -17.81
N CYS A 93 10.71 6.58 -16.50
CA CYS A 93 9.43 6.30 -15.89
C CYS A 93 8.78 4.96 -16.31
N TYR A 94 9.48 4.06 -16.98
CA TYR A 94 8.93 2.78 -17.45
C TYR A 94 9.06 1.63 -16.47
N SER A 95 9.81 1.82 -15.39
CA SER A 95 9.96 0.81 -14.34
C SER A 95 10.15 1.43 -12.97
N ALA A 96 9.95 0.62 -11.93
CA ALA A 96 10.34 0.96 -10.57
C ALA A 96 11.50 0.05 -10.14
N GLU A 97 12.42 0.59 -9.33
CA GLU A 97 13.62 -0.12 -8.89
C GLU A 97 14.05 0.32 -7.49
N PHE A 98 14.78 -0.53 -6.81
CA PHE A 98 15.37 -0.19 -5.52
C PHE A 98 16.62 0.66 -5.71
N ILE A 99 16.72 1.70 -4.88
CA ILE A 99 17.95 2.47 -4.70
C ILE A 99 18.31 2.58 -3.22
N ALA A 100 19.58 2.85 -2.96
CA ALA A 100 20.07 3.27 -1.65
C ALA A 100 20.24 4.79 -1.63
N ILE A 101 19.93 5.41 -0.51
CA ILE A 101 20.25 6.82 -0.24
C ILE A 101 21.00 6.92 1.08
N THR A 102 21.95 7.87 1.15
CA THR A 102 22.80 8.13 2.32
C THR A 102 22.63 9.54 2.86
N ASP A 103 21.79 10.35 2.21
CA ASP A 103 21.51 11.73 2.59
C ASP A 103 20.03 12.11 2.36
N ARG A 104 19.61 13.24 2.95
CA ARG A 104 18.22 13.71 2.90
C ARG A 104 17.76 14.13 1.50
N SER A 105 18.66 14.52 0.61
CA SER A 105 18.28 14.95 -0.75
C SER A 105 17.66 13.81 -1.55
N GLY A 106 18.07 12.58 -1.27
CA GLY A 106 17.54 11.37 -1.87
C GLY A 106 16.10 11.02 -1.46
N LEU A 107 15.59 11.55 -0.33
CA LEU A 107 14.27 11.19 0.22
C LEU A 107 13.13 11.45 -0.76
N THR A 108 13.21 12.52 -1.53
CA THR A 108 12.18 12.88 -2.52
C THR A 108 11.96 11.80 -3.56
N LYS A 109 13.00 11.05 -3.92
CA LYS A 109 12.94 9.93 -4.87
C LYS A 109 12.18 8.73 -4.29
N LEU A 110 12.29 8.53 -2.97
CA LEU A 110 11.68 7.39 -2.28
C LEU A 110 10.24 7.67 -1.83
N ARG A 111 9.86 8.93 -1.60
CA ARG A 111 8.50 9.32 -1.21
C ARG A 111 7.48 8.91 -2.26
N GLY A 112 6.25 8.67 -1.80
CA GLY A 112 5.13 8.33 -2.67
C GLY A 112 5.07 6.85 -3.07
N SER A 113 3.86 6.33 -3.17
CA SER A 113 3.59 4.96 -3.62
C SER A 113 3.92 4.79 -5.10
N LYS A 114 4.54 3.68 -5.46
CA LYS A 114 4.78 3.25 -6.84
C LYS A 114 3.94 1.99 -7.07
N TYR A 115 2.80 2.15 -7.78
CA TYR A 115 1.87 1.05 -7.99
C TYR A 115 2.29 0.18 -9.18
N LEU A 116 3.47 -0.41 -9.10
CA LEU A 116 3.97 -1.44 -10.01
C LEU A 116 5.03 -2.28 -9.33
N GLN A 117 5.35 -3.45 -9.89
CA GLN A 117 6.38 -4.31 -9.33
C GLN A 117 7.76 -3.66 -9.50
N ALA A 118 8.46 -3.42 -8.39
CA ALA A 118 9.84 -2.93 -8.41
C ALA A 118 10.82 -4.05 -8.73
N LYS A 119 11.86 -3.72 -9.50
CA LYS A 119 13.03 -4.57 -9.73
C LYS A 119 13.88 -4.60 -8.47
N VAL A 120 14.11 -5.79 -7.91
CA VAL A 120 14.98 -5.98 -6.75
C VAL A 120 16.45 -6.00 -7.18
N GLY A 121 16.75 -6.61 -8.33
CA GLY A 121 18.13 -6.71 -8.84
C GLY A 121 19.09 -7.32 -7.82
N ASP A 122 20.23 -6.66 -7.62
CA ASP A 122 21.27 -7.01 -6.67
C ASP A 122 21.13 -6.37 -5.28
N THR A 123 19.98 -5.72 -5.01
CA THR A 123 19.74 -4.96 -3.77
C THR A 123 20.02 -5.76 -2.51
N PHE A 124 19.57 -7.01 -2.44
CA PHE A 124 19.77 -7.85 -1.25
C PHE A 124 21.26 -8.12 -0.99
N LYS A 125 22.05 -8.29 -2.05
CA LYS A 125 23.53 -8.44 -1.94
C LYS A 125 24.15 -7.16 -1.39
N LYS A 126 23.75 -5.98 -1.90
CA LYS A 126 24.23 -4.68 -1.42
C LYS A 126 23.88 -4.47 0.05
N VAL A 127 22.63 -4.72 0.44
CA VAL A 127 22.21 -4.66 1.85
C VAL A 127 23.09 -5.53 2.72
N LYS A 128 23.38 -6.78 2.31
CA LYS A 128 24.25 -7.67 3.08
C LYS A 128 25.66 -7.12 3.28
N VAL A 129 26.25 -6.51 2.25
CA VAL A 129 27.58 -5.89 2.32
C VAL A 129 27.58 -4.74 3.33
N GLU A 130 26.57 -3.85 3.26
CA GLU A 130 26.47 -2.71 4.17
C GLU A 130 26.26 -3.14 5.64
N LEU A 131 25.44 -4.17 5.86
CA LEU A 131 25.25 -4.74 7.20
C LEU A 131 26.52 -5.33 7.76
N GLN A 132 27.31 -6.05 6.94
CA GLN A 132 28.59 -6.61 7.33
C GLN A 132 29.65 -5.52 7.61
N ALA A 133 29.54 -4.37 6.96
CA ALA A 133 30.35 -3.18 7.23
C ALA A 133 29.90 -2.38 8.47
N GLY A 134 28.91 -2.90 9.24
CA GLY A 134 28.41 -2.29 10.47
C GLY A 134 27.49 -1.08 10.25
N LYS A 135 27.04 -0.81 9.02
CA LYS A 135 26.13 0.30 8.73
C LYS A 135 24.73 0.02 9.25
N LEU A 136 24.08 1.03 9.82
CA LEU A 136 22.65 0.99 10.11
C LEU A 136 21.86 1.05 8.79
N VAL A 137 21.01 0.07 8.54
CA VAL A 137 20.22 -0.02 7.31
C VAL A 137 18.75 -0.02 7.63
N LEU A 138 18.01 0.90 7.01
CA LEU A 138 16.54 0.84 6.90
C LEU A 138 16.18 0.30 5.52
N PHE A 139 15.66 -0.91 5.45
CA PHE A 139 15.11 -1.48 4.22
C PHE A 139 13.60 -1.30 4.18
N THR A 140 13.07 -0.69 3.10
CA THR A 140 11.64 -0.43 2.94
C THR A 140 11.11 -1.07 1.67
N GLY A 141 9.97 -1.78 1.78
CA GLY A 141 9.40 -2.48 0.63
C GLY A 141 8.00 -3.01 0.90
N THR A 142 7.54 -3.92 0.06
CA THR A 142 6.33 -4.71 0.35
C THR A 142 6.69 -5.87 1.28
N GLY A 143 5.71 -6.43 2.02
CA GLY A 143 5.98 -7.52 2.96
C GLY A 143 6.70 -8.72 2.33
N CYS A 144 6.37 -9.08 1.08
CA CYS A 144 7.06 -10.18 0.38
C CYS A 144 8.51 -9.83 -0.01
N GLN A 145 8.84 -8.55 -0.22
CA GLN A 145 10.22 -8.10 -0.46
C GLN A 145 11.03 -8.09 0.84
N VAL A 146 10.43 -7.68 1.95
CA VAL A 146 11.05 -7.78 3.28
C VAL A 146 11.30 -9.24 3.66
N ASN A 147 10.31 -10.11 3.53
CA ASN A 147 10.47 -11.54 3.79
C ASN A 147 11.55 -12.15 2.89
N GLY A 148 11.61 -11.74 1.61
CA GLY A 148 12.65 -12.17 0.67
C GLY A 148 14.05 -11.75 1.11
N LEU A 149 14.22 -10.50 1.58
CA LEU A 149 15.51 -10.04 2.12
C LEU A 149 15.92 -10.83 3.37
N LYS A 150 15.02 -10.98 4.35
CA LYS A 150 15.30 -11.72 5.59
C LYS A 150 15.69 -13.17 5.30
N ASN A 151 14.98 -13.85 4.41
CA ASN A 151 15.31 -15.21 3.99
C ASN A 151 16.66 -15.28 3.23
N PHE A 152 16.97 -14.28 2.38
CA PHE A 152 18.27 -14.21 1.69
C PHE A 152 19.44 -14.02 2.66
N LEU A 153 19.25 -13.24 3.72
CA LEU A 153 20.26 -12.99 4.74
C LEU A 153 20.53 -14.23 5.61
N GLY A 154 19.50 -15.04 5.87
CA GLY A 154 19.58 -16.31 6.61
C GLY A 154 19.86 -16.18 8.10
N LYS A 155 20.01 -14.95 8.61
CA LYS A 155 20.19 -14.61 10.02
C LYS A 155 19.70 -13.21 10.30
N ASP A 156 19.45 -12.91 11.58
CA ASP A 156 19.15 -11.55 12.00
C ASP A 156 20.41 -10.69 12.12
N TYR A 157 20.20 -9.38 11.92
CA TYR A 157 21.21 -8.33 12.08
C TYR A 157 20.64 -7.22 12.96
N ASP A 158 21.36 -6.83 14.01
CA ASP A 158 20.93 -5.78 14.92
C ASP A 158 20.87 -4.41 14.24
N ASN A 159 21.73 -4.20 13.25
CA ASN A 159 21.82 -2.99 12.44
C ASN A 159 20.90 -2.99 11.20
N LEU A 160 19.97 -3.95 11.07
CA LEU A 160 18.93 -3.97 10.04
C LEU A 160 17.57 -3.70 10.64
N ILE A 161 16.88 -2.69 10.11
CA ILE A 161 15.48 -2.41 10.40
C ILE A 161 14.69 -2.57 9.11
N CYS A 162 13.64 -3.38 9.13
CA CYS A 162 12.77 -3.63 7.99
C CYS A 162 11.40 -2.99 8.20
N MET A 163 11.02 -2.10 7.28
CA MET A 163 9.69 -1.51 7.25
C MET A 163 8.94 -1.97 6.01
N ASP A 164 7.74 -2.49 6.18
CA ASP A 164 6.89 -2.80 5.04
C ASP A 164 5.63 -1.92 4.98
N VAL A 165 4.88 -2.08 3.91
CA VAL A 165 3.59 -1.41 3.72
C VAL A 165 2.47 -2.43 3.67
N ILE A 166 1.26 -2.07 4.15
CA ILE A 166 0.07 -2.85 3.84
C ILE A 166 -0.14 -2.79 2.33
N CYS A 167 0.12 -3.91 1.67
CA CYS A 167 0.17 -4.00 0.22
C CYS A 167 -1.12 -4.63 -0.33
N HIS A 168 -1.79 -3.94 -1.23
CA HIS A 168 -2.94 -4.46 -1.97
C HIS A 168 -2.53 -5.61 -2.91
N GLY A 169 -1.48 -5.37 -3.68
CA GLY A 169 -0.92 -6.25 -4.70
C GLY A 169 -0.03 -5.44 -5.63
N VAL A 170 0.72 -6.10 -6.49
CA VAL A 170 1.61 -5.42 -7.46
C VAL A 170 1.18 -5.70 -8.89
N PRO A 171 0.88 -4.64 -9.67
CA PRO A 171 0.52 -4.76 -11.08
C PRO A 171 1.69 -5.22 -11.96
N SER A 172 1.34 -5.76 -13.12
CA SER A 172 2.29 -6.15 -14.17
C SER A 172 3.13 -4.96 -14.65
N PRO A 173 4.47 -5.07 -14.68
CA PRO A 173 5.33 -4.06 -15.27
C PRO A 173 5.09 -3.86 -16.77
N ALA A 174 4.66 -4.91 -17.48
CA ALA A 174 4.33 -4.81 -18.91
C ALA A 174 3.11 -3.89 -19.12
N LEU A 175 2.04 -4.07 -18.33
CA LEU A 175 0.87 -3.19 -18.40
C LEU A 175 1.22 -1.73 -18.13
N TRP A 176 2.09 -1.48 -17.12
CA TRP A 176 2.56 -0.12 -16.84
C TRP A 176 3.27 0.49 -18.04
N ARG A 177 4.15 -0.26 -18.69
CA ARG A 177 4.90 0.20 -19.86
C ARG A 177 3.98 0.55 -21.03
N GLU A 178 3.00 -0.28 -21.32
CA GLU A 178 1.99 -0.01 -22.35
C GLU A 178 1.17 1.24 -22.05
N TYR A 179 0.74 1.39 -20.78
CA TYR A 179 0.05 2.60 -20.34
C TYR A 179 0.90 3.85 -20.51
N ALA A 180 2.16 3.83 -20.06
CA ALA A 180 3.06 4.97 -20.17
C ALA A 180 3.31 5.36 -21.64
N GLN A 181 3.53 4.38 -22.52
CA GLN A 181 3.66 4.60 -23.97
C GLN A 181 2.37 5.15 -24.60
N TYR A 182 1.22 4.65 -24.16
CA TYR A 182 -0.08 5.18 -24.59
C TYR A 182 -0.25 6.65 -24.20
N GLN A 183 0.11 7.03 -22.96
CA GLN A 183 0.03 8.41 -22.50
C GLN A 183 1.02 9.32 -23.27
N GLU A 184 2.25 8.88 -23.50
CA GLU A 184 3.22 9.61 -24.32
C GLU A 184 2.72 9.87 -25.75
N LYS A 185 2.16 8.86 -26.41
CA LYS A 185 1.56 8.97 -27.75
C LYS A 185 0.37 9.94 -27.74
N LYS A 186 -0.55 9.76 -26.81
CA LYS A 186 -1.76 10.58 -26.66
C LYS A 186 -1.43 12.06 -26.43
N MET A 187 -0.45 12.34 -25.57
CA MET A 187 -0.03 13.70 -25.20
C MET A 187 1.09 14.25 -26.08
N ARG A 188 1.54 13.50 -27.11
CA ARG A 188 2.63 13.87 -28.01
C ARG A 188 3.86 14.34 -27.25
N GLY A 189 4.33 13.53 -26.27
CA GLY A 189 5.44 13.92 -25.40
C GLY A 189 6.15 12.74 -24.76
N LYS A 190 7.06 13.02 -23.83
CA LYS A 190 7.78 12.02 -23.04
C LYS A 190 7.46 12.18 -21.57
N LEU A 191 7.08 11.08 -20.92
CA LEU A 191 6.82 11.02 -19.50
C LEU A 191 8.13 11.31 -18.73
N LYS A 192 8.08 12.26 -17.80
CA LYS A 192 9.25 12.73 -17.02
C LYS A 192 9.10 12.47 -15.52
N SER A 193 7.89 12.44 -15.04
CA SER A 193 7.61 11.98 -13.68
C SER A 193 6.17 11.55 -13.54
N ILE A 194 5.95 10.68 -12.55
CA ILE A 194 4.64 10.18 -12.14
C ILE A 194 4.50 10.25 -10.62
N ASN A 195 3.38 10.78 -10.17
CA ASN A 195 2.93 10.63 -8.79
C ASN A 195 1.58 9.92 -8.80
N PHE A 196 1.57 8.68 -8.37
CA PHE A 196 0.35 7.83 -8.34
C PHE A 196 -0.67 8.30 -7.31
N ARG A 197 -0.26 9.12 -6.33
CA ARG A 197 -1.11 9.58 -5.23
C ARG A 197 -0.87 11.06 -4.89
N CYS A 198 -1.14 11.93 -5.85
CA CYS A 198 -1.13 13.37 -5.64
C CYS A 198 -2.34 13.77 -4.78
N LYS A 199 -2.09 14.48 -3.68
CA LYS A 199 -3.09 14.89 -2.68
C LYS A 199 -3.51 16.35 -2.81
N ASP A 200 -3.20 17.00 -3.93
CA ASP A 200 -3.44 18.45 -4.10
C ASP A 200 -4.91 18.82 -3.83
N ASP A 201 -5.86 17.94 -4.16
CA ASP A 201 -7.28 18.16 -3.87
C ASP A 201 -7.79 17.40 -2.65
N SER A 202 -7.36 16.18 -2.42
CA SER A 202 -7.82 15.33 -1.33
C SER A 202 -6.88 14.14 -1.10
N TRP A 203 -6.65 13.81 0.15
CA TRP A 203 -5.93 12.59 0.50
C TRP A 203 -6.72 11.32 0.14
N ALA A 204 -8.02 11.29 0.39
CA ALA A 204 -8.87 10.11 0.15
C ALA A 204 -9.25 9.95 -1.33
N ASP A 205 -9.47 11.07 -2.03
CA ASP A 205 -9.82 11.11 -3.45
C ASP A 205 -8.63 11.61 -4.28
N PHE A 206 -7.49 10.93 -4.12
CA PHE A 206 -6.25 11.29 -4.79
C PHE A 206 -6.33 11.16 -6.32
N VAL A 207 -5.46 11.87 -7.00
CA VAL A 207 -5.29 11.82 -8.45
C VAL A 207 -3.91 11.32 -8.81
N MET A 208 -3.77 10.72 -9.99
CA MET A 208 -2.46 10.54 -10.61
C MET A 208 -2.03 11.86 -11.23
N LYS A 209 -0.79 12.25 -11.02
CA LYS A 209 -0.15 13.42 -11.62
C LYS A 209 0.98 12.96 -12.51
N GLU A 210 0.82 13.18 -13.80
CA GLU A 210 1.84 12.93 -14.81
C GLU A 210 2.49 14.25 -15.23
N VAL A 211 3.80 14.25 -15.36
CA VAL A 211 4.54 15.36 -15.98
C VAL A 211 5.11 14.87 -17.28
N ILE A 212 4.66 15.46 -18.39
CA ILE A 212 5.04 15.09 -19.75
C ILE A 212 5.78 16.27 -20.38
N LYS A 213 6.96 15.99 -20.94
CA LYS A 213 7.67 16.96 -21.79
C LYS A 213 7.04 16.89 -23.18
N SER A 214 6.20 17.88 -23.50
CA SER A 214 5.54 17.99 -24.82
C SER A 214 6.58 18.20 -25.91
N ILE A 215 6.54 17.40 -26.98
CA ILE A 215 7.44 17.52 -28.14
C ILE A 215 7.13 18.78 -28.93
N PRO A 216 5.85 19.06 -29.31
CA PRO A 216 5.54 20.25 -30.12
C PRO A 216 5.87 21.57 -29.42
N LYS A 217 5.64 21.63 -28.09
CA LYS A 217 5.79 22.87 -27.33
C LYS A 217 7.12 22.99 -26.59
N ASN A 218 7.92 21.89 -26.54
CA ASN A 218 9.14 21.78 -25.73
C ASN A 218 8.98 22.25 -24.27
N LYS A 219 7.81 22.05 -23.68
CA LYS A 219 7.44 22.48 -22.31
C LYS A 219 7.01 21.29 -21.46
N MET A 220 7.22 21.43 -20.14
CA MET A 220 6.68 20.49 -19.14
C MET A 220 5.22 20.79 -18.91
N GLU A 221 4.37 19.81 -19.18
CA GLU A 221 2.93 19.87 -18.97
C GLU A 221 2.53 18.90 -17.86
N LYS A 222 1.61 19.33 -16.98
CA LYS A 222 1.12 18.53 -15.84
C LYS A 222 -0.30 18.07 -16.13
N TYR A 223 -0.54 16.78 -16.03
CA TYR A 223 -1.86 16.17 -16.19
C TYR A 223 -2.28 15.53 -14.89
N PHE A 224 -3.55 15.74 -14.50
CA PHE A 224 -4.14 15.23 -13.29
C PHE A 224 -5.34 14.36 -13.66
N ILE A 225 -5.28 13.08 -13.34
CA ILE A 225 -6.30 12.09 -13.70
C ILE A 225 -6.78 11.43 -12.40
N SER A 226 -8.08 11.53 -12.12
CA SER A 226 -8.67 10.84 -10.96
C SER A 226 -8.45 9.34 -11.08
N LYS A 227 -8.14 8.68 -9.97
CA LYS A 227 -8.02 7.20 -9.87
C LYS A 227 -9.23 6.45 -10.44
N ASP A 228 -10.42 7.08 -10.40
CA ASP A 228 -11.66 6.51 -10.91
C ASP A 228 -11.80 6.62 -12.44
N ASN A 229 -11.05 7.52 -13.07
CA ASN A 229 -11.04 7.76 -14.51
C ASN A 229 -9.76 7.29 -15.19
N ASP A 230 -8.71 7.05 -14.40
CA ASP A 230 -7.46 6.54 -14.93
C ASP A 230 -7.57 5.06 -15.29
N SER A 231 -7.17 4.70 -16.51
CA SER A 231 -7.34 3.34 -17.03
C SER A 231 -6.40 2.34 -16.34
N TYR A 232 -5.18 2.73 -16.01
CA TYR A 232 -4.24 1.87 -15.30
C TYR A 232 -4.71 1.60 -13.87
N MET A 233 -5.07 2.67 -13.13
CA MET A 233 -5.59 2.54 -11.77
C MET A 233 -6.88 1.73 -11.71
N ARG A 234 -7.73 1.86 -12.72
CA ARG A 234 -8.98 1.08 -12.83
C ARG A 234 -8.70 -0.41 -12.97
N MET A 235 -7.80 -0.81 -13.88
CA MET A 235 -7.41 -2.22 -14.06
C MET A 235 -6.68 -2.75 -12.82
N PHE A 236 -5.89 -1.92 -12.14
CA PHE A 236 -5.23 -2.27 -10.89
C PHE A 236 -6.22 -2.50 -9.75
N LEU A 237 -7.14 -1.56 -9.52
CA LEU A 237 -8.09 -1.63 -8.40
C LEU A 237 -9.20 -2.68 -8.60
N GLN A 238 -9.33 -3.22 -9.81
CA GLN A 238 -10.19 -4.38 -10.12
C GLN A 238 -9.41 -5.70 -10.10
N ASP A 239 -8.15 -5.67 -9.67
CA ASP A 239 -7.28 -6.83 -9.48
C ASP A 239 -6.95 -7.63 -10.75
N TYR A 240 -7.26 -7.16 -11.96
CA TYR A 240 -7.00 -7.91 -13.19
C TYR A 240 -5.51 -8.15 -13.45
N CYS A 241 -4.66 -7.16 -13.14
CA CYS A 241 -3.28 -7.11 -13.58
C CYS A 241 -2.24 -7.49 -12.51
N LEU A 242 -2.68 -8.04 -11.37
CA LEU A 242 -1.77 -8.36 -10.28
C LEU A 242 -0.89 -9.58 -10.57
N ARG A 243 0.28 -9.61 -9.95
CA ARG A 243 1.16 -10.78 -9.93
C ARG A 243 0.42 -12.00 -9.37
N PRO A 244 0.56 -13.22 -9.97
CA PRO A 244 -0.17 -14.40 -9.51
C PRO A 244 -0.08 -14.66 -8.00
N SER A 245 1.12 -14.53 -7.43
CA SER A 245 1.35 -14.72 -5.99
C SER A 245 0.67 -13.68 -5.09
N CYS A 246 0.12 -12.59 -5.62
CA CYS A 246 -0.61 -11.60 -4.81
C CYS A 246 -1.98 -12.11 -4.35
N TYR A 247 -2.57 -13.06 -5.07
CA TYR A 247 -3.87 -13.66 -4.72
C TYR A 247 -3.76 -14.71 -3.61
N GLU A 248 -2.53 -15.22 -3.36
CA GLU A 248 -2.21 -16.17 -2.29
C GLU A 248 -0.94 -15.69 -1.56
N CYS A 249 -0.95 -14.44 -1.15
CA CYS A 249 0.24 -13.76 -0.65
C CYS A 249 0.66 -14.27 0.73
N THR A 250 1.79 -14.98 0.79
CA THR A 250 2.35 -15.50 2.06
C THR A 250 2.72 -14.41 3.06
N ALA A 251 3.06 -13.20 2.59
CA ALA A 251 3.36 -12.06 3.47
C ALA A 251 2.12 -11.51 4.21
N LYS A 252 0.91 -12.02 3.93
CA LYS A 252 -0.27 -11.76 4.76
C LYS A 252 -0.28 -12.58 6.05
N LYS A 253 0.32 -13.78 5.99
CA LYS A 253 0.40 -14.74 7.10
C LYS A 253 1.73 -14.65 7.85
N VAL A 254 2.85 -14.43 7.14
CA VAL A 254 4.20 -14.35 7.71
C VAL A 254 4.70 -12.91 7.66
N LYS A 255 4.87 -12.28 8.81
CA LYS A 255 5.32 -10.91 8.97
C LYS A 255 6.75 -10.89 9.50
N MET A 256 7.71 -10.50 8.67
CA MET A 256 9.13 -10.41 9.05
C MET A 256 9.63 -8.96 9.14
N SER A 257 8.76 -7.98 8.94
CA SER A 257 9.07 -6.56 9.14
C SER A 257 9.12 -6.19 10.63
N ASP A 258 9.93 -5.21 10.97
CA ASP A 258 10.00 -4.64 12.32
C ASP A 258 8.83 -3.67 12.57
N LEU A 259 8.36 -3.01 11.50
CA LEU A 259 7.17 -2.18 11.52
C LEU A 259 6.48 -2.16 10.15
N THR A 260 5.16 -1.93 10.16
CA THR A 260 4.35 -1.80 8.95
C THR A 260 3.68 -0.44 8.94
N ILE A 261 3.67 0.24 7.79
CA ILE A 261 2.93 1.49 7.61
C ILE A 261 1.86 1.37 6.54
N ALA A 262 0.78 2.15 6.69
CA ALA A 262 -0.29 2.22 5.70
C ALA A 262 -1.01 3.57 5.75
N ASP A 263 -1.96 3.77 4.84
CA ASP A 263 -3.02 4.77 5.03
C ASP A 263 -3.95 4.33 6.15
N PHE A 264 -4.38 5.25 7.00
CA PHE A 264 -5.39 4.93 8.00
C PHE A 264 -6.80 5.16 7.44
N TRP A 265 -7.28 4.23 6.63
CA TRP A 265 -8.64 4.32 6.11
C TRP A 265 -9.66 4.24 7.23
N GLY A 266 -10.56 5.23 7.31
CA GLY A 266 -11.58 5.32 8.34
C GLY A 266 -11.14 6.02 9.62
N ILE A 267 -10.00 6.72 9.62
CA ILE A 267 -9.48 7.47 10.76
C ILE A 267 -10.51 8.40 11.41
N ASN A 268 -11.37 9.03 10.62
CA ASN A 268 -12.44 9.91 11.11
C ASN A 268 -13.46 9.23 12.03
N ASN A 269 -13.58 7.90 11.98
CA ASN A 269 -14.44 7.13 12.85
C ASN A 269 -13.73 6.62 14.12
N VAL A 270 -12.38 6.55 14.09
CA VAL A 270 -11.56 5.99 15.18
C VAL A 270 -10.93 7.12 16.01
N ALA A 271 -10.33 8.08 15.35
CA ALA A 271 -9.67 9.22 15.99
C ALA A 271 -9.88 10.49 15.14
N PRO A 272 -11.05 11.15 15.23
CA PRO A 272 -11.40 12.32 14.43
C PRO A 272 -10.40 13.48 14.59
N ASP A 273 -9.79 13.62 15.74
CA ASP A 273 -8.75 14.61 16.09
C ASP A 273 -7.42 14.38 15.34
N MET A 274 -7.30 13.23 14.68
CA MET A 274 -6.16 12.85 13.84
C MET A 274 -6.46 13.00 12.34
N ASP A 275 -7.66 13.41 11.93
CA ASP A 275 -8.06 13.62 10.54
C ASP A 275 -8.18 15.10 10.19
N ASP A 276 -7.09 15.69 9.70
CA ASP A 276 -7.07 17.08 9.18
C ASP A 276 -7.18 17.16 7.65
N GLY A 277 -7.51 16.05 6.99
CA GLY A 277 -7.65 15.95 5.53
C GLY A 277 -6.34 15.89 4.74
N LEU A 278 -5.17 15.93 5.38
CA LEU A 278 -3.86 15.83 4.74
C LEU A 278 -3.31 14.40 4.72
N GLY A 279 -4.00 13.46 5.36
CA GLY A 279 -3.66 12.05 5.45
C GLY A 279 -2.98 11.67 6.75
N THR A 280 -3.45 10.58 7.34
CA THR A 280 -2.92 9.96 8.56
C THR A 280 -2.46 8.55 8.22
N SER A 281 -1.29 8.18 8.71
CA SER A 281 -0.76 6.81 8.57
C SER A 281 -1.23 5.93 9.72
N LEU A 282 -1.52 4.69 9.40
CA LEU A 282 -1.55 3.58 10.33
C LEU A 282 -0.12 3.06 10.49
N VAL A 283 0.33 2.86 11.72
CA VAL A 283 1.65 2.28 12.04
C VAL A 283 1.43 1.07 12.94
N LEU A 284 1.96 -0.07 12.51
CA LEU A 284 1.92 -1.34 13.25
C LEU A 284 3.35 -1.67 13.68
N ILE A 285 3.64 -1.61 14.97
CA ILE A 285 4.94 -1.96 15.55
C ILE A 285 4.96 -3.46 15.82
N ARG A 286 5.97 -4.17 15.32
CA ARG A 286 6.03 -5.62 15.39
C ARG A 286 7.16 -6.18 16.23
N THR A 287 8.22 -5.39 16.44
CA THR A 287 9.41 -5.82 17.20
C THR A 287 9.91 -4.68 18.07
N ALA A 288 10.65 -5.03 19.12
CA ALA A 288 11.33 -4.06 19.99
C ALA A 288 12.22 -3.09 19.18
N LYS A 289 12.94 -3.59 18.17
CA LYS A 289 13.79 -2.80 17.28
C LYS A 289 12.98 -1.79 16.44
N GLY A 290 11.81 -2.21 15.93
CA GLY A 290 10.87 -1.31 15.25
C GLY A 290 10.32 -0.25 16.19
N ASN A 291 10.01 -0.60 17.45
CA ASN A 291 9.56 0.35 18.48
C ASN A 291 10.66 1.37 18.81
N GLU A 292 11.90 0.93 18.99
CA GLU A 292 13.03 1.83 19.27
C GLU A 292 13.24 2.86 18.16
N LEU A 293 13.21 2.43 16.89
CA LEU A 293 13.28 3.36 15.76
C LEU A 293 12.11 4.35 15.78
N PHE A 294 10.88 3.86 15.98
CA PHE A 294 9.67 4.70 15.95
C PHE A 294 9.70 5.75 17.06
N GLU A 295 10.01 5.36 18.30
CA GLU A 295 10.13 6.29 19.44
C GLU A 295 11.26 7.30 19.24
N SER A 296 12.39 6.88 18.69
CA SER A 296 13.53 7.77 18.42
C SER A 296 13.26 8.79 17.30
N ALA A 297 12.39 8.46 16.35
CA ALA A 297 12.08 9.29 15.19
C ALA A 297 10.80 10.14 15.35
N ASN A 298 10.07 10.03 16.46
CA ASN A 298 8.72 10.60 16.60
C ASN A 298 8.69 12.12 16.92
N ARG A 299 9.84 12.76 17.16
CA ARG A 299 9.94 14.17 17.61
C ARG A 299 9.06 15.13 16.80
N ASN A 300 9.00 14.95 15.49
CA ASN A 300 8.19 15.78 14.58
C ASN A 300 6.89 15.11 14.14
N MET A 301 6.39 14.14 14.90
CA MET A 301 5.14 13.44 14.61
C MET A 301 4.06 13.77 15.65
N LYS A 302 2.80 13.76 15.22
CA LYS A 302 1.64 13.62 16.09
C LYS A 302 1.19 12.17 16.00
N MET A 303 1.00 11.52 17.14
CA MET A 303 0.62 10.12 17.19
C MET A 303 -0.45 9.89 18.27
N LYS A 304 -1.26 8.86 18.07
CA LYS A 304 -2.30 8.40 19.00
C LYS A 304 -2.37 6.89 18.91
N GLU A 305 -2.25 6.22 20.05
CA GLU A 305 -2.41 4.77 20.12
C GLU A 305 -3.88 4.39 19.87
N VAL A 306 -4.09 3.29 19.15
CA VAL A 306 -5.41 2.76 18.79
C VAL A 306 -5.40 1.24 18.86
N SER A 307 -6.58 0.60 18.87
CA SER A 307 -6.66 -0.86 18.80
C SER A 307 -6.23 -1.38 17.42
N TYR A 308 -5.73 -2.62 17.38
CA TYR A 308 -5.42 -3.27 16.12
C TYR A 308 -6.67 -3.41 15.24
N GLU A 309 -7.77 -3.81 15.85
CA GLU A 309 -9.05 -4.03 15.18
C GLU A 309 -9.55 -2.76 14.48
N ASP A 310 -9.48 -1.61 15.16
CA ASP A 310 -9.86 -0.32 14.57
C ASP A 310 -8.89 0.12 13.48
N GLY A 311 -7.60 -0.10 13.67
CA GLY A 311 -6.55 0.24 12.69
C GLY A 311 -6.71 -0.51 11.38
N VAL A 312 -7.01 -1.80 11.42
CA VAL A 312 -7.10 -2.64 10.23
C VAL A 312 -8.49 -2.76 9.63
N LYS A 313 -9.52 -2.23 10.29
CA LYS A 313 -10.92 -2.27 9.80
C LYS A 313 -11.07 -1.75 8.38
N GLY A 314 -10.38 -0.66 8.05
CA GLY A 314 -10.31 -0.09 6.70
C GLY A 314 -9.17 -0.64 5.84
N ASN A 315 -8.38 -1.58 6.36
CA ASN A 315 -7.17 -2.13 5.74
C ASN A 315 -7.16 -3.67 5.70
N PRO A 316 -8.18 -4.34 5.15
CA PRO A 316 -8.24 -5.82 5.14
C PRO A 316 -7.03 -6.45 4.42
N ALA A 317 -6.36 -5.70 3.55
CA ALA A 317 -5.10 -6.10 2.92
C ALA A 317 -3.95 -6.33 3.92
N GLU A 318 -4.09 -6.04 5.20
CA GLU A 318 -3.15 -6.42 6.24
C GLU A 318 -3.05 -7.95 6.40
N TYR A 319 -4.17 -8.64 6.32
CA TYR A 319 -4.27 -10.08 6.60
C TYR A 319 -4.97 -10.89 5.50
N ARG A 320 -5.56 -10.24 4.49
CA ARG A 320 -6.26 -10.90 3.36
C ARG A 320 -5.57 -10.58 2.04
N SER A 321 -5.44 -11.59 1.20
CA SER A 321 -5.05 -11.43 -0.20
C SER A 321 -6.22 -10.90 -1.03
N CYS A 322 -5.91 -10.27 -2.17
CA CYS A 322 -6.93 -9.93 -3.16
C CYS A 322 -7.59 -11.20 -3.71
N VAL A 323 -8.85 -11.08 -4.06
CA VAL A 323 -9.56 -12.16 -4.76
C VAL A 323 -9.15 -12.16 -6.22
N ARG A 324 -8.77 -13.34 -6.75
CA ARG A 324 -8.43 -13.48 -8.17
C ARG A 324 -9.70 -13.36 -9.03
N PRO A 325 -9.78 -12.37 -9.94
CA PRO A 325 -10.90 -12.29 -10.89
C PRO A 325 -10.92 -13.48 -11.85
N SER A 326 -12.11 -13.96 -12.22
CA SER A 326 -12.29 -15.01 -13.22
C SER A 326 -11.71 -14.64 -14.57
N GLU A 327 -11.81 -13.37 -14.94
CA GLU A 327 -11.35 -12.81 -16.21
C GLU A 327 -9.84 -12.54 -16.27
N ARG A 328 -9.10 -12.79 -15.19
CA ARG A 328 -7.66 -12.44 -15.12
C ARG A 328 -6.83 -13.07 -16.25
N ASP A 329 -7.03 -14.33 -16.52
CA ASP A 329 -6.25 -15.03 -17.55
C ASP A 329 -6.59 -14.47 -18.94
N LYS A 330 -7.87 -14.24 -19.19
CA LYS A 330 -8.35 -13.58 -20.40
C LYS A 330 -7.81 -12.15 -20.54
N PHE A 331 -7.70 -11.40 -19.44
CA PHE A 331 -7.07 -10.09 -19.44
C PHE A 331 -5.63 -10.13 -19.96
N PHE A 332 -4.81 -11.11 -19.52
CA PHE A 332 -3.42 -11.23 -19.97
C PHE A 332 -3.29 -11.76 -21.39
N GLU A 333 -4.25 -12.57 -21.88
CA GLU A 333 -4.33 -12.95 -23.30
C GLU A 333 -4.64 -11.73 -24.18
N ASP A 334 -5.65 -10.96 -23.79
CA ASP A 334 -6.07 -9.75 -24.49
C ASP A 334 -4.96 -8.69 -24.47
N MET A 335 -4.24 -8.53 -23.34
CA MET A 335 -3.10 -7.61 -23.24
C MET A 335 -1.98 -7.94 -24.24
N ARG A 336 -1.81 -9.20 -24.66
CA ARG A 336 -0.81 -9.60 -25.65
C ARG A 336 -1.25 -9.35 -27.09
N THR A 337 -2.54 -9.29 -27.35
CA THR A 337 -3.12 -9.28 -28.70
C THR A 337 -3.83 -7.98 -29.08
N MET A 338 -4.34 -7.25 -28.07
CA MET A 338 -5.07 -6.00 -28.27
C MET A 338 -4.15 -4.79 -28.13
N ARG A 339 -4.50 -3.69 -28.79
CA ARG A 339 -3.91 -2.38 -28.51
C ARG A 339 -4.40 -1.89 -27.15
N PHE A 340 -3.62 -1.04 -26.49
CA PHE A 340 -3.97 -0.51 -25.17
C PHE A 340 -5.32 0.23 -25.17
N GLU A 341 -5.68 0.90 -26.27
CA GLU A 341 -6.97 1.57 -26.44
C GLU A 341 -8.15 0.59 -26.30
N GLU A 342 -8.06 -0.59 -26.91
CA GLU A 342 -9.09 -1.62 -26.87
C GLU A 342 -9.14 -2.31 -25.49
N LEU A 343 -7.97 -2.59 -24.92
CA LEU A 343 -7.83 -3.14 -23.58
C LEU A 343 -8.47 -2.23 -22.52
N LYS A 344 -8.20 -0.92 -22.62
CA LYS A 344 -8.80 0.11 -21.74
C LYS A 344 -10.31 0.15 -21.83
N GLU A 345 -10.88 0.08 -23.02
CA GLU A 345 -12.33 0.07 -23.23
C GLU A 345 -12.98 -1.15 -22.59
N LYS A 346 -12.34 -2.29 -22.71
CA LYS A 346 -12.86 -3.56 -22.20
C LYS A 346 -12.76 -3.67 -20.66
N TYR A 347 -11.61 -3.31 -20.07
CA TYR A 347 -11.30 -3.59 -18.66
C TYR A 347 -11.24 -2.37 -17.74
N ALA A 348 -11.21 -1.17 -18.30
CA ALA A 348 -11.12 0.06 -17.53
C ALA A 348 -12.28 1.03 -17.77
N ALA A 349 -13.48 0.51 -18.03
CA ALA A 349 -14.66 1.34 -18.23
C ALA A 349 -14.87 2.27 -17.01
N PRO A 350 -15.12 3.58 -17.22
CA PRO A 350 -15.28 4.54 -16.13
C PRO A 350 -16.40 4.16 -15.17
N ILE A 351 -16.20 4.41 -13.86
CA ILE A 351 -17.27 4.21 -12.88
C ILE A 351 -18.37 5.24 -13.12
N ARG A 352 -19.55 4.78 -13.47
CA ARG A 352 -20.74 5.62 -13.59
C ARG A 352 -21.37 5.78 -12.21
N TYR A 353 -21.10 6.89 -11.54
CA TYR A 353 -21.76 7.23 -10.28
C TYR A 353 -23.19 7.73 -10.55
N SER A 354 -24.12 7.34 -9.65
CA SER A 354 -25.47 7.92 -9.66
C SER A 354 -25.42 9.46 -9.52
N LEU A 355 -26.43 10.15 -10.04
CA LEU A 355 -26.50 11.61 -9.95
C LEU A 355 -26.36 12.11 -8.50
N LYS A 356 -27.01 11.43 -7.56
CA LYS A 356 -26.94 11.70 -6.10
C LYS A 356 -25.49 11.61 -5.58
N THR A 357 -24.75 10.59 -5.98
CA THR A 357 -23.35 10.41 -5.59
C THR A 357 -22.45 11.49 -6.20
N ARG A 358 -22.67 11.85 -7.47
CA ARG A 358 -21.92 12.92 -8.16
C ARG A 358 -22.12 14.27 -7.47
N VAL A 359 -23.36 14.62 -7.12
CA VAL A 359 -23.69 15.85 -6.40
C VAL A 359 -23.03 15.86 -5.02
N LYS A 360 -23.16 14.76 -4.25
CA LYS A 360 -22.53 14.64 -2.91
C LYS A 360 -21.01 14.79 -2.97
N ARG A 361 -20.35 14.23 -3.98
CA ARG A 361 -18.88 14.37 -4.18
C ARG A 361 -18.50 15.81 -4.55
N LYS A 362 -19.26 16.48 -5.43
CA LYS A 362 -19.05 17.91 -5.77
C LYS A 362 -19.19 18.82 -4.55
N ILE A 363 -20.26 18.64 -3.76
CA ILE A 363 -20.50 19.43 -2.54
C ILE A 363 -19.33 19.23 -1.56
N LYS A 364 -18.89 17.97 -1.30
CA LYS A 364 -17.73 17.69 -0.45
C LYS A 364 -16.46 18.37 -0.95
N ALA A 365 -16.19 18.33 -2.25
CA ALA A 365 -15.01 18.98 -2.85
C ALA A 365 -15.04 20.50 -2.68
N THR A 366 -16.21 21.12 -2.88
CA THR A 366 -16.41 22.57 -2.70
C THR A 366 -16.23 22.99 -1.24
N ILE A 367 -16.82 22.25 -0.29
CA ILE A 367 -16.66 22.51 1.15
C ILE A 367 -15.19 22.43 1.55
N ARG A 368 -14.45 21.41 1.08
CA ARG A 368 -13.01 21.27 1.35
C ARG A 368 -12.20 22.44 0.79
N LYS A 369 -12.52 22.92 -0.42
CA LYS A 369 -11.87 24.12 -0.98
C LYS A 369 -12.11 25.37 -0.12
N ILE A 370 -13.33 25.58 0.33
CA ILE A 370 -13.70 26.69 1.20
C ILE A 370 -12.95 26.61 2.53
N LEU A 371 -12.94 25.44 3.18
CA LEU A 371 -12.24 25.23 4.45
C LEU A 371 -10.71 25.45 4.33
N ARG A 372 -10.11 25.10 3.19
CA ARG A 372 -8.67 25.38 2.95
C ARG A 372 -8.39 26.88 2.81
N VAL A 373 -9.30 27.64 2.17
CA VAL A 373 -9.16 29.09 2.03
C VAL A 373 -9.29 29.78 3.39
N ILE A 374 -10.29 29.37 4.19
CA ILE A 374 -10.54 29.95 5.52
C ILE A 374 -9.41 29.57 6.50
N GLY A 375 -8.99 28.31 6.57
CA GLY A 375 -7.90 27.85 7.43
C GLY A 375 -6.51 28.34 7.02
N GLY A 376 -6.32 28.82 5.78
CA GLY A 376 -5.10 29.50 5.34
C GLY A 376 -5.06 31.01 5.64
N ALA A 377 -6.17 31.59 6.05
CA ALA A 377 -6.25 33.01 6.42
C ALA A 377 -5.89 33.25 7.91
N GLU A 378 -5.92 32.21 8.75
CA GLU A 378 -5.55 32.31 10.18
C GLU A 378 -4.06 32.09 10.47
N SER A 379 -3.23 31.86 9.43
CA SER A 379 -1.78 31.61 9.57
C SER A 379 -0.91 32.65 8.83
N LYS A 380 -1.37 33.90 8.75
CA LYS A 380 -0.55 35.03 8.33
C LYS A 380 -0.40 36.03 9.47
#